data_9be45850325e4eec1497aef9c9d31010
#
_entry.id   9be45850325e4eec1497aef9c9d31010
#
_cell.length_a   1.000
_cell.length_b   1.000
_cell.length_c   1.000
_cell.angle_alpha   90.00
_cell.angle_beta   90.00
_cell.angle_gamma   90.00
#
_symmetry.space_group_name_H-M   'P 1'
#
loop_
_entity.id
_entity.type
_entity.pdbx_description
1 polymer ?
#
loop_
_entity_poly.entity_id
_entity_poly.type
_entity_poly.pdbx_seq_one_letter_code
_entity_poly.pdbx_strand_id
1 'polypeptide(L)'
;YAKQWGLLAGTSLNANAAITRGQFAKLLVNTAYGLGDWLDLSQPQTEAARLGLMMGDAYGNFDADGTLTREMAAVVLTRLWRLTGDALASDESVLWQFADASSISDWAREGVAVATTAGLISGTGSGFSPAGNLTCEQAVTLLARLFAARTYHTL
;
A
#
# COMPACT_ATOMS: atom_id res chain seq x y z
N TYR A 1 -8.47 15.32 -3.25
CA TYR A 1 -7.04 15.22 -2.89
C TYR A 1 -6.25 14.39 -3.92
N ALA A 2 -6.57 13.09 -4.12
CA ALA A 2 -5.81 12.21 -5.00
C ALA A 2 -5.66 12.71 -6.44
N LYS A 3 -6.71 13.31 -7.01
CA LYS A 3 -6.65 13.93 -8.34
C LYS A 3 -5.74 15.15 -8.37
N GLN A 4 -5.76 15.97 -7.32
CA GLN A 4 -4.98 17.19 -7.19
C GLN A 4 -3.47 16.90 -7.17
N TRP A 5 -3.07 15.75 -6.62
CA TRP A 5 -1.65 15.35 -6.51
C TRP A 5 -1.19 14.42 -7.63
N GLY A 6 -2.01 14.19 -8.65
CA GLY A 6 -1.66 13.34 -9.79
C GLY A 6 -1.58 11.84 -9.47
N LEU A 7 -2.04 11.40 -8.29
CA LEU A 7 -2.00 10.00 -7.90
C LEU A 7 -2.80 9.09 -8.83
N LEU A 8 -3.81 9.66 -9.46
CA LEU A 8 -4.69 8.95 -10.41
C LEU A 8 -4.27 9.15 -11.87
N ALA A 9 -3.10 9.74 -12.14
CA ALA A 9 -2.65 10.00 -13.50
C ALA A 9 -2.63 8.71 -14.34
N GLY A 10 -3.33 8.71 -15.47
CA GLY A 10 -3.42 7.58 -16.38
C GLY A 10 -4.14 6.35 -15.83
N THR A 11 -4.94 6.48 -14.77
CA THR A 11 -5.77 5.39 -14.23
C THR A 11 -7.25 5.64 -14.47
N SER A 12 -7.98 4.56 -14.78
CA SER A 12 -9.44 4.53 -14.79
C SER A 12 -9.88 3.49 -13.77
N LEU A 13 -10.53 3.92 -12.69
CA LEU A 13 -10.87 3.08 -11.55
C LEU A 13 -12.37 3.15 -11.26
N ASN A 14 -12.95 1.98 -11.01
CA ASN A 14 -14.27 1.87 -10.42
C ASN A 14 -14.12 1.82 -8.90
N ALA A 15 -14.61 2.84 -8.20
CA ALA A 15 -14.42 3.02 -6.76
C ALA A 15 -14.77 1.79 -5.92
N ASN A 16 -15.86 1.11 -6.27
CA ASN A 16 -16.40 -0.03 -5.51
C ASN A 16 -15.83 -1.39 -5.93
N ALA A 17 -15.11 -1.45 -7.04
CA ALA A 17 -14.49 -2.69 -7.50
C ALA A 17 -13.24 -3.02 -6.67
N ALA A 18 -12.96 -4.33 -6.51
CA ALA A 18 -11.68 -4.77 -5.95
C ALA A 18 -10.53 -4.26 -6.84
N ILE A 19 -9.52 -3.66 -6.23
CA ILE A 19 -8.35 -3.19 -6.98
C ILE A 19 -7.48 -4.38 -7.40
N THR A 20 -6.97 -4.34 -8.62
CA THR A 20 -5.99 -5.33 -9.07
C THR A 20 -4.58 -4.94 -8.63
N ARG A 21 -3.68 -5.93 -8.60
CA ARG A 21 -2.25 -5.72 -8.31
C ARG A 21 -1.62 -4.75 -9.30
N GLY A 22 -1.97 -4.86 -10.59
CA GLY A 22 -1.48 -3.94 -11.64
C GLY A 22 -1.96 -2.50 -11.44
N GLN A 23 -3.24 -2.31 -11.14
CA GLN A 23 -3.80 -0.99 -10.82
C GLN A 23 -3.13 -0.38 -9.59
N PHE A 24 -2.93 -1.19 -8.54
CA PHE A 24 -2.28 -0.71 -7.32
C PHE A 24 -0.82 -0.35 -7.56
N ALA A 25 -0.07 -1.15 -8.34
CA ALA A 25 1.31 -0.84 -8.71
C ALA A 25 1.42 0.53 -9.39
N LYS A 26 0.48 0.86 -10.29
CA LYS A 26 0.45 2.16 -10.96
C LYS A 26 0.17 3.31 -9.99
N LEU A 27 -0.81 3.17 -9.11
CA LEU A 27 -1.09 4.16 -8.06
C LEU A 27 0.11 4.35 -7.13
N LEU A 28 0.75 3.25 -6.77
CA LEU A 28 1.91 3.21 -5.87
C LEU A 28 3.10 3.99 -6.47
N VAL A 29 3.41 3.74 -7.73
CA VAL A 29 4.50 4.42 -8.44
C VAL A 29 4.17 5.89 -8.64
N ASN A 30 2.93 6.23 -8.99
CA ASN A 30 2.49 7.63 -9.07
C ASN A 30 2.63 8.35 -7.70
N THR A 31 2.29 7.67 -6.61
CA THR A 31 2.44 8.21 -5.26
C THR A 31 3.91 8.43 -4.92
N ALA A 32 4.75 7.45 -5.19
CA ALA A 32 6.18 7.56 -4.96
C ALA A 32 6.82 8.65 -5.83
N TYR A 33 6.39 8.81 -7.08
CA TYR A 33 6.82 9.89 -7.97
C TYR A 33 6.45 11.26 -7.41
N GLY A 34 5.24 11.41 -6.87
CA GLY A 34 4.82 12.66 -6.22
C GLY A 34 5.64 13.04 -4.97
N LEU A 35 6.37 12.06 -4.39
CA LEU A 35 7.30 12.26 -3.29
C LEU A 35 8.76 12.44 -3.74
N GLY A 36 9.04 12.18 -5.03
CA GLY A 36 10.35 12.35 -5.66
C GLY A 36 10.26 12.09 -7.16
N ASP A 37 11.00 12.80 -7.99
CA ASP A 37 10.89 12.81 -9.45
C ASP A 37 11.86 11.86 -10.19
N TRP A 38 12.32 10.84 -9.53
CA TRP A 38 13.36 9.91 -9.98
C TRP A 38 12.83 8.56 -10.51
N LEU A 39 11.53 8.45 -10.73
CA LEU A 39 10.88 7.19 -11.09
C LEU A 39 10.47 7.11 -12.56
N ASP A 40 10.53 5.90 -13.12
CA ASP A 40 9.99 5.59 -14.44
C ASP A 40 8.50 5.24 -14.35
N LEU A 41 7.64 6.15 -14.78
CA LEU A 41 6.18 5.98 -14.77
C LEU A 41 5.65 5.16 -15.96
N SER A 42 6.49 4.88 -16.99
CA SER A 42 6.07 4.16 -18.19
C SER A 42 5.88 2.66 -17.93
N GLN A 43 6.56 2.11 -16.95
CA GLN A 43 6.58 0.68 -16.62
C GLN A 43 6.26 0.46 -15.12
N PRO A 44 5.04 0.74 -14.66
CA PRO A 44 4.75 0.80 -13.22
C PRO A 44 4.99 -0.53 -12.48
N GLN A 45 4.71 -1.68 -13.09
CA GLN A 45 4.95 -2.98 -12.46
C GLN A 45 6.45 -3.28 -12.33
N THR A 46 7.20 -3.02 -13.38
CA THR A 46 8.66 -3.16 -13.40
C THR A 46 9.31 -2.21 -12.39
N GLU A 47 8.84 -0.98 -12.33
CA GLU A 47 9.35 0.03 -11.41
C GLU A 47 9.02 -0.33 -9.96
N ALA A 48 7.80 -0.77 -9.66
CA ALA A 48 7.43 -1.23 -8.34
C ALA A 48 8.29 -2.42 -7.86
N ALA A 49 8.62 -3.34 -8.77
CA ALA A 49 9.51 -4.46 -8.47
C ALA A 49 10.95 -4.01 -8.27
N ARG A 50 11.47 -3.11 -9.12
CA ARG A 50 12.82 -2.55 -9.00
C ARG A 50 13.03 -1.87 -7.65
N LEU A 51 12.02 -1.19 -7.15
CA LEU A 51 12.04 -0.51 -5.86
C LEU A 51 11.80 -1.44 -4.67
N GLY A 52 11.51 -2.73 -4.91
CA GLY A 52 11.19 -3.69 -3.86
C GLY A 52 9.83 -3.44 -3.19
N LEU A 53 8.94 -2.68 -3.82
CA LEU A 53 7.61 -2.35 -3.27
C LEU A 53 6.62 -3.48 -3.51
N MET A 54 6.52 -3.93 -4.76
CA MET A 54 5.70 -5.09 -5.15
C MET A 54 6.52 -5.96 -6.08
N MET A 55 6.50 -7.27 -5.83
CA MET A 55 7.24 -8.24 -6.64
C MET A 55 6.30 -9.34 -7.13
N GLY A 56 6.70 -10.00 -8.23
CA GLY A 56 6.05 -11.20 -8.72
C GLY A 56 6.32 -12.42 -7.82
N ASP A 57 5.77 -13.54 -8.25
CA ASP A 57 6.06 -14.85 -7.63
C ASP A 57 7.50 -15.31 -7.95
N ALA A 58 7.87 -16.51 -7.46
CA ALA A 58 9.19 -17.10 -7.68
C ALA A 58 9.52 -17.36 -9.16
N TYR A 59 8.52 -17.35 -10.03
CA TYR A 59 8.67 -17.55 -11.48
C TYR A 59 8.67 -16.23 -12.28
N GLY A 60 8.60 -15.08 -11.61
CA GLY A 60 8.59 -13.77 -12.23
C GLY A 60 7.22 -13.30 -12.70
N ASN A 61 6.12 -14.00 -12.37
CA ASN A 61 4.76 -13.59 -12.73
C ASN A 61 4.28 -12.54 -11.73
N PHE A 62 3.93 -11.35 -12.21
CA PHE A 62 3.44 -10.27 -11.36
C PHE A 62 1.97 -10.46 -10.94
N ASP A 63 1.19 -11.23 -11.73
CA ASP A 63 -0.25 -11.41 -11.54
C ASP A 63 -1.00 -10.07 -11.48
N ALA A 64 -0.87 -9.28 -12.53
CA ALA A 64 -1.42 -7.92 -12.59
C ALA A 64 -2.95 -7.90 -12.43
N ASP A 65 -3.66 -8.93 -12.88
CA ASP A 65 -5.12 -9.03 -12.80
C ASP A 65 -5.63 -9.62 -11.47
N GLY A 66 -4.73 -10.15 -10.64
CA GLY A 66 -5.06 -10.64 -9.30
C GLY A 66 -5.44 -9.49 -8.36
N THR A 67 -6.31 -9.79 -7.38
CA THR A 67 -6.74 -8.80 -6.39
C THR A 67 -5.68 -8.57 -5.31
N LEU A 68 -5.75 -7.40 -4.66
CA LEU A 68 -4.87 -7.05 -3.56
C LEU A 68 -5.62 -7.20 -2.24
N THR A 69 -5.04 -7.97 -1.32
CA THR A 69 -5.59 -8.10 0.04
C THR A 69 -5.13 -6.97 0.95
N ARG A 70 -5.85 -6.79 2.05
CA ARG A 70 -5.55 -5.74 3.04
C ARG A 70 -4.17 -5.94 3.68
N GLU A 71 -3.79 -7.18 3.99
CA GLU A 71 -2.45 -7.44 4.56
C GLU A 71 -1.32 -7.21 3.55
N MET A 72 -1.53 -7.53 2.27
CA MET A 72 -0.58 -7.19 1.19
C MET A 72 -0.40 -5.68 1.09
N ALA A 73 -1.51 -4.94 1.09
CA ALA A 73 -1.46 -3.47 1.04
C ALA A 73 -0.67 -2.89 2.21
N ALA A 74 -0.88 -3.39 3.42
CA ALA A 74 -0.15 -2.93 4.61
C ALA A 74 1.35 -3.13 4.47
N VAL A 75 1.78 -4.28 3.95
CA VAL A 75 3.20 -4.57 3.69
C VAL A 75 3.78 -3.60 2.64
N VAL A 76 3.06 -3.37 1.55
CA VAL A 76 3.51 -2.48 0.47
C VAL A 76 3.58 -1.02 0.95
N LEU A 77 2.59 -0.56 1.71
CA LEU A 77 2.59 0.77 2.31
C LEU A 77 3.79 0.97 3.25
N THR A 78 4.10 -0.04 4.06
CA THR A 78 5.26 -0.02 4.95
C THR A 78 6.57 0.08 4.16
N ARG A 79 6.69 -0.66 3.06
CA ARG A 79 7.86 -0.59 2.17
C ARG A 79 8.01 0.80 1.54
N LEU A 80 6.92 1.37 1.04
CA LEU A 80 6.94 2.73 0.48
C LEU A 80 7.30 3.76 1.56
N TRP A 81 6.77 3.63 2.76
CA TRP A 81 7.11 4.51 3.87
C TRP A 81 8.61 4.49 4.16
N ARG A 82 9.20 3.30 4.25
CA ARG A 82 10.64 3.14 4.49
C ARG A 82 11.51 3.67 3.35
N LEU A 83 11.03 3.55 2.12
CA LEU A 83 11.74 4.04 0.94
C LEU A 83 11.81 5.58 0.90
N THR A 84 10.74 6.24 1.34
CA THR A 84 10.57 7.70 1.25
C THR A 84 10.86 8.44 2.55
N GLY A 85 11.29 7.75 3.60
CA GLY A 85 11.55 8.39 4.90
C GLY A 85 12.09 7.43 5.95
N ASP A 86 12.01 7.87 7.20
CA ASP A 86 12.55 7.14 8.32
C ASP A 86 11.83 5.82 8.58
N ALA A 87 12.56 4.83 9.02
CA ALA A 87 11.98 3.58 9.48
C ALA A 87 11.18 3.80 10.77
N LEU A 88 9.95 3.28 10.80
CA LEU A 88 9.18 3.21 12.03
C LEU A 88 9.56 1.95 12.80
N ALA A 89 9.61 2.09 14.12
CA ALA A 89 9.73 0.93 14.99
C ALA A 89 8.51 0.03 14.84
N SER A 90 8.74 -1.27 14.77
CA SER A 90 7.69 -2.27 14.72
C SER A 90 7.42 -2.78 16.14
N ASP A 91 6.18 -2.65 16.59
CA ASP A 91 5.69 -3.29 17.79
C ASP A 91 4.44 -4.09 17.46
N GLU A 92 4.58 -5.40 17.35
CA GLU A 92 3.47 -6.29 17.01
C GLU A 92 2.37 -6.32 18.07
N SER A 93 2.60 -5.80 19.27
CA SER A 93 1.55 -5.72 20.30
C SER A 93 0.35 -4.88 19.87
N VAL A 94 0.53 -3.95 18.93
CA VAL A 94 -0.55 -3.17 18.34
C VAL A 94 -1.58 -4.05 17.63
N LEU A 95 -1.20 -5.25 17.17
CA LEU A 95 -2.09 -6.19 16.51
C LEU A 95 -3.12 -6.81 17.45
N TRP A 96 -2.87 -6.81 18.75
CA TRP A 96 -3.76 -7.41 19.75
C TRP A 96 -5.11 -6.69 19.85
N GLN A 97 -5.21 -5.47 19.32
CA GLN A 97 -6.50 -4.77 19.20
C GLN A 97 -7.46 -5.44 18.23
N PHE A 98 -6.96 -6.27 17.31
CA PHE A 98 -7.78 -6.94 16.30
C PHE A 98 -8.20 -8.33 16.76
N ALA A 99 -9.50 -8.59 16.74
CA ALA A 99 -10.05 -9.91 17.13
C ALA A 99 -9.51 -11.06 16.26
N ASP A 100 -9.16 -10.77 15.02
CA ASP A 100 -8.63 -11.70 14.01
C ASP A 100 -7.11 -11.61 13.82
N ALA A 101 -6.38 -11.09 14.79
CA ALA A 101 -4.92 -10.93 14.70
C ALA A 101 -4.20 -12.23 14.36
N SER A 102 -4.71 -13.37 14.82
CA SER A 102 -4.14 -14.70 14.49
C SER A 102 -4.28 -15.09 13.02
N SER A 103 -5.20 -14.46 12.28
CA SER A 103 -5.41 -14.69 10.85
C SER A 103 -4.44 -13.88 9.97
N ILE A 104 -3.71 -12.93 10.54
CA ILE A 104 -2.67 -12.17 9.82
C ILE A 104 -1.51 -13.12 9.52
N SER A 105 -1.13 -13.22 8.25
CA SER A 105 -0.01 -14.07 7.83
C SER A 105 1.29 -13.62 8.48
N ASP A 106 2.16 -14.57 8.83
CA ASP A 106 3.43 -14.28 9.52
C ASP A 106 4.28 -13.27 8.74
N TRP A 107 4.34 -13.40 7.42
CA TRP A 107 5.08 -12.48 6.55
C TRP A 107 4.51 -11.06 6.53
N ALA A 108 3.25 -10.87 6.93
CA ALA A 108 2.56 -9.58 6.91
C ALA A 108 2.53 -8.90 8.29
N ARG A 109 2.79 -9.61 9.39
CA ARG A 109 2.59 -9.10 10.76
C ARG A 109 3.34 -7.81 11.01
N GLU A 110 4.62 -7.74 10.66
CA GLU A 110 5.41 -6.52 10.82
C GLU A 110 4.82 -5.36 10.00
N GLY A 111 4.51 -5.60 8.72
CA GLY A 111 3.94 -4.58 7.84
C GLY A 111 2.59 -4.06 8.32
N VAL A 112 1.72 -4.94 8.81
CA VAL A 112 0.42 -4.57 9.39
C VAL A 112 0.62 -3.75 10.67
N ALA A 113 1.54 -4.14 11.55
CA ALA A 113 1.85 -3.41 12.77
C ALA A 113 2.36 -1.99 12.48
N VAL A 114 3.33 -1.87 11.58
CA VAL A 114 3.89 -0.57 11.17
C VAL A 114 2.83 0.32 10.53
N ALA A 115 2.07 -0.18 9.57
CA ALA A 115 1.03 0.58 8.87
C ALA A 115 -0.09 1.02 9.81
N THR A 116 -0.45 0.19 10.78
CA THR A 116 -1.44 0.52 11.81
C THR A 116 -0.92 1.61 12.75
N THR A 117 0.31 1.46 13.25
CA THR A 117 0.95 2.45 14.13
C THR A 117 1.09 3.80 13.45
N ALA A 118 1.44 3.81 12.16
CA ALA A 118 1.55 5.03 11.35
C ALA A 118 0.19 5.66 10.99
N GLY A 119 -0.92 5.02 11.31
CA GLY A 119 -2.26 5.50 10.94
C GLY A 119 -2.58 5.39 9.45
N LEU A 120 -1.83 4.59 8.70
CA LEU A 120 -2.04 4.41 7.26
C LEU A 120 -3.21 3.48 6.96
N ILE A 121 -3.41 2.48 7.79
CA ILE A 121 -4.50 1.51 7.66
C ILE A 121 -5.12 1.26 9.04
N SER A 122 -6.41 1.01 9.07
CA SER A 122 -7.15 0.73 10.30
C SER A 122 -8.00 -0.52 10.15
N GLY A 123 -8.55 -1.01 11.25
CA GLY A 123 -9.47 -2.14 11.25
C GLY A 123 -10.82 -1.80 10.59
N THR A 124 -11.63 -2.84 10.41
CA THR A 124 -12.94 -2.78 9.76
C THR A 124 -14.12 -2.73 10.73
N GLY A 125 -13.88 -2.64 12.03
CA GLY A 125 -14.92 -2.76 13.06
C GLY A 125 -15.17 -4.19 13.55
N SER A 126 -14.93 -5.20 12.71
CA SER A 126 -14.98 -6.63 13.10
C SER A 126 -13.60 -7.27 13.24
N GLY A 127 -12.54 -6.53 12.92
CA GLY A 127 -11.15 -7.00 12.96
C GLY A 127 -10.30 -6.26 11.94
N PHE A 128 -9.14 -6.80 11.60
CA PHE A 128 -8.29 -6.27 10.53
C PHE A 128 -8.74 -6.75 9.14
N SER A 129 -9.29 -7.96 9.05
CA SER A 129 -9.68 -8.62 7.79
C SER A 129 -8.49 -8.78 6.82
N PRO A 130 -7.43 -9.51 7.20
CA PRO A 130 -6.19 -9.55 6.42
C PRO A 130 -6.37 -10.07 5.00
N ALA A 131 -7.23 -11.07 4.80
CA ALA A 131 -7.53 -11.65 3.50
C ALA A 131 -8.63 -10.90 2.71
N GLY A 132 -9.23 -9.87 3.29
CA GLY A 132 -10.23 -9.05 2.60
C GLY A 132 -9.62 -8.28 1.44
N ASN A 133 -10.34 -8.19 0.31
CA ASN A 133 -9.90 -7.42 -0.84
C ASN A 133 -10.11 -5.92 -0.60
N LEU A 134 -9.14 -5.12 -1.02
CA LEU A 134 -9.31 -3.66 -1.06
C LEU A 134 -10.14 -3.27 -2.27
N THR A 135 -11.03 -2.29 -2.09
CA THR A 135 -11.64 -1.57 -3.20
C THR A 135 -10.66 -0.53 -3.76
N CYS A 136 -10.92 -0.08 -5.00
CA CYS A 136 -10.13 1.00 -5.59
C CYS A 136 -10.18 2.27 -4.74
N GLU A 137 -11.34 2.62 -4.19
CA GLU A 137 -11.49 3.79 -3.31
C GLU A 137 -10.65 3.66 -2.04
N GLN A 138 -10.67 2.49 -1.40
CA GLN A 138 -9.86 2.24 -0.20
C GLN A 138 -8.36 2.34 -0.50
N ALA A 139 -7.91 1.76 -1.61
CA ALA A 139 -6.50 1.82 -2.03
C ALA A 139 -6.03 3.26 -2.27
N VAL A 140 -6.83 4.06 -2.97
CA VAL A 140 -6.54 5.49 -3.20
C VAL A 140 -6.48 6.26 -1.89
N THR A 141 -7.40 5.97 -0.96
CA THR A 141 -7.42 6.60 0.36
C THR A 141 -6.17 6.30 1.17
N LEU A 142 -5.71 5.04 1.17
CA LEU A 142 -4.50 4.64 1.87
C LEU A 142 -3.25 5.34 1.33
N LEU A 143 -3.11 5.40 0.01
CA LEU A 143 -1.98 6.07 -0.62
C LEU A 143 -2.02 7.60 -0.43
N ALA A 144 -3.21 8.19 -0.45
CA ALA A 144 -3.39 9.61 -0.17
C ALA A 144 -3.01 9.96 1.28
N ARG A 145 -3.34 9.11 2.23
CA ARG A 145 -2.92 9.27 3.64
C ARG A 145 -1.40 9.22 3.78
N LEU A 146 -0.77 8.24 3.12
CA LEU A 146 0.69 8.13 3.12
C LEU A 146 1.33 9.36 2.51
N PHE A 147 0.85 9.80 1.36
CA PHE A 147 1.35 10.99 0.66
C PHE A 147 1.24 12.23 1.56
N ALA A 148 0.08 12.46 2.18
CA ALA A 148 -0.14 13.58 3.08
C ALA A 148 0.80 13.51 4.30
N ALA A 149 0.94 12.35 4.93
CA ALA A 149 1.82 12.18 6.08
C ALA A 149 3.28 12.50 5.75
N ARG A 150 3.73 12.16 4.53
CA ARG A 150 5.10 12.43 4.10
C ARG A 150 5.34 13.87 3.71
N THR A 151 4.40 14.52 3.05
CA THR A 151 4.55 15.92 2.65
C THR A 151 4.51 16.89 3.82
N TYR A 152 3.77 16.58 4.87
CA TYR A 152 3.73 17.41 6.08
C TYR A 152 4.96 17.26 6.99
N HIS A 153 5.73 16.17 6.86
CA HIS A 153 6.97 16.01 7.62
C HIS A 153 8.19 16.66 6.97
N THR A 154 8.04 17.19 5.75
CA THR A 154 9.14 17.86 5.02
C THR A 154 9.10 19.38 5.18
N LEU A 155 8.13 19.90 5.89
CA LEU A 155 7.99 21.32 6.22
C LEU A 155 8.39 21.59 7.66
#